data_12633e82852d454988128d5e876e85c9
#
_entry.id   12633e82852d454988128d5e876e85c9
#
_cell.length_a   1.000
_cell.length_b   1.000
_cell.length_c   1.000
_cell.angle_alpha   90.00
_cell.angle_beta   90.00
_cell.angle_gamma   90.00
#
_symmetry.space_group_name_H-M   'P 1'
#
loop_
_entity.id
_entity.type
_entity.pdbx_description
1 polymer ?
#
loop_
_entity_poly.entity_id
_entity_poly.type
_entity_poly.pdbx_seq_one_letter_code
_entity_poly.pdbx_strand_id
1 'polypeptide(L)'
;SPSRGLGDVYKRQIRNYVETIKEGESGYRIYIKDNVPLNRSDREAYDYLGIEPAKVADAKKKKENLDIEIRDFMCKNFYDIRTFGAVMTTFVKDKLNCGQVRGPVQLSFAKSVDPIMPQEVTITRVAITTEADAEKKGTEMGRKYIVPYALYRAEGYVSANLARKTTGFSEEDLELLWQAIMNMFEVDHAAARGKMATRELIVFKHDSELGNAPAYKLFDLVKAERREGVDTPRAYSDYNVSVEEAALPSGVECIRI
;
A
#
# COMPACT_ATOMS: atom_id res chain seq x y z
N SER A 1 12.61 2.86 -13.22
CA SER A 1 11.67 2.34 -14.20
C SER A 1 10.34 3.11 -14.08
N PRO A 2 9.79 3.69 -15.15
CA PRO A 2 8.51 4.43 -15.11
C PRO A 2 7.29 3.53 -14.80
N SER A 3 7.48 2.23 -14.75
CA SER A 3 6.41 1.23 -14.68
C SER A 3 6.15 0.64 -13.28
N ARG A 4 6.78 1.14 -12.22
CA ARG A 4 6.29 0.81 -10.88
C ARG A 4 5.05 1.66 -10.66
N GLY A 5 3.89 1.06 -10.86
CA GLY A 5 2.62 1.73 -10.73
C GLY A 5 2.46 2.37 -9.34
N LEU A 6 1.82 3.52 -9.29
CA LEU A 6 1.57 4.28 -8.05
C LEU A 6 0.98 3.40 -6.91
N GLY A 7 0.28 2.31 -7.22
CA GLY A 7 -0.23 1.37 -6.22
C GLY A 7 0.84 0.69 -5.37
N ASP A 8 2.00 0.33 -5.94
CA ASP A 8 3.11 -0.25 -5.18
C ASP A 8 3.81 0.81 -4.32
N VAL A 9 3.84 2.07 -4.79
CA VAL A 9 4.39 3.19 -4.03
C VAL A 9 3.58 3.42 -2.75
N TYR A 10 2.26 3.44 -2.83
CA TYR A 10 1.40 3.65 -1.64
C TYR A 10 1.53 2.51 -0.62
N LYS A 11 1.51 1.26 -1.08
CA LYS A 11 1.69 0.12 -0.17
C LYS A 11 3.03 0.19 0.55
N ARG A 12 4.10 0.60 -0.16
CA ARG A 12 5.41 0.80 0.47
C ARG A 12 5.38 1.92 1.50
N GLN A 13 4.77 3.04 1.17
CA GLN A 13 4.68 4.18 2.09
C GLN A 13 3.83 3.87 3.32
N ILE A 14 2.72 3.15 3.16
CA ILE A 14 1.91 2.65 4.28
C ILE A 14 2.74 1.72 5.16
N ARG A 15 3.51 0.77 4.58
CA ARG A 15 4.41 -0.10 5.35
C ARG A 15 5.45 0.69 6.12
N ASN A 16 6.11 1.65 5.49
CA ASN A 16 7.12 2.48 6.14
C ASN A 16 6.52 3.29 7.29
N TYR A 17 5.33 3.85 7.10
CA TYR A 17 4.63 4.58 8.15
C TYR A 17 4.32 3.68 9.34
N VAL A 18 3.70 2.52 9.11
CA VAL A 18 3.37 1.56 10.17
C VAL A 18 4.62 1.08 10.88
N GLU A 19 5.69 0.75 10.16
CA GLU A 19 6.97 0.35 10.77
C GLU A 19 7.54 1.43 11.68
N THR A 20 7.41 2.70 11.29
CA THR A 20 7.93 3.83 12.07
C THR A 20 7.13 4.05 13.35
N ILE A 21 5.79 4.07 13.27
CA ILE A 21 4.97 4.40 14.45
C ILE A 21 4.69 3.21 15.38
N LYS A 22 4.87 1.99 14.87
CA LYS A 22 4.67 0.73 15.59
C LYS A 22 5.97 -0.02 15.83
N GLU A 23 7.09 0.69 15.83
CA GLU A 23 8.41 0.10 16.05
C GLU A 23 8.47 -0.70 17.36
N GLY A 24 8.85 -1.96 17.25
CA GLY A 24 8.96 -2.86 18.40
C GLY A 24 7.64 -3.44 18.94
N GLU A 25 6.48 -2.99 18.43
CA GLU A 25 5.20 -3.55 18.84
C GLU A 25 4.96 -4.93 18.20
N SER A 26 4.52 -5.89 19.03
CA SER A 26 4.17 -7.23 18.58
C SER A 26 2.96 -7.18 17.64
N GLY A 27 3.02 -7.94 16.53
CA GLY A 27 1.93 -8.03 15.58
C GLY A 27 1.90 -6.93 14.49
N TYR A 28 2.80 -5.93 14.57
CA TYR A 28 2.87 -4.83 13.61
C TYR A 28 4.14 -4.83 12.75
N ARG A 29 4.84 -5.94 12.73
CA ARG A 29 6.02 -6.10 11.86
C ARG A 29 5.62 -6.04 10.39
N ILE A 30 6.56 -5.63 9.55
CA ILE A 30 6.40 -5.59 8.10
C ILE A 30 7.18 -6.74 7.48
N TYR A 31 6.49 -7.54 6.65
CA TYR A 31 7.06 -8.68 5.94
C TYR A 31 7.85 -8.24 4.70
N ILE A 32 7.27 -7.36 3.88
CA ILE A 32 7.91 -6.87 2.65
C ILE A 32 8.70 -5.60 2.97
N LYS A 33 10.02 -5.78 3.18
CA LYS A 33 10.98 -4.69 3.45
C LYS A 33 12.07 -4.63 2.40
N ASP A 34 12.60 -3.43 2.18
CA ASP A 34 13.76 -3.25 1.33
C ASP A 34 14.99 -3.96 1.94
N ASN A 35 15.74 -4.68 1.09
CA ASN A 35 16.99 -5.37 1.45
C ASN A 35 16.88 -6.47 2.53
N VAL A 36 15.69 -6.95 2.84
CA VAL A 36 15.49 -8.08 3.76
C VAL A 36 14.98 -9.30 2.98
N PRO A 37 15.70 -10.44 2.99
CA PRO A 37 15.22 -11.66 2.36
C PRO A 37 13.95 -12.19 3.06
N LEU A 38 12.89 -12.42 2.30
CA LEU A 38 11.58 -12.88 2.80
C LEU A 38 11.66 -14.22 3.53
N ASN A 39 12.53 -15.13 3.06
CA ASN A 39 12.70 -16.47 3.66
C ASN A 39 13.16 -16.45 5.13
N ARG A 40 13.72 -15.32 5.60
CA ARG A 40 14.08 -15.18 7.02
C ARG A 40 12.83 -15.14 7.89
N SER A 41 11.84 -14.36 7.50
CA SER A 41 10.56 -14.28 8.20
C SER A 41 9.73 -15.56 8.03
N ASP A 42 9.80 -16.21 6.86
CA ASP A 42 9.11 -17.48 6.63
C ASP A 42 9.63 -18.61 7.54
N ARG A 43 10.94 -18.66 7.82
CA ARG A 43 11.53 -19.63 8.74
C ARG A 43 10.99 -19.52 10.16
N GLU A 44 10.69 -18.30 10.62
CA GLU A 44 10.13 -18.11 11.95
C GLU A 44 8.81 -18.86 12.16
N ALA A 45 7.98 -19.01 11.12
CA ALA A 45 6.77 -19.81 11.21
C ALA A 45 7.07 -21.31 11.40
N TYR A 46 8.08 -21.82 10.72
CA TYR A 46 8.52 -23.20 10.92
C TYR A 46 9.11 -23.43 12.30
N ASP A 47 9.95 -22.50 12.78
CA ASP A 47 10.55 -22.56 14.10
C ASP A 47 9.48 -22.53 15.19
N TYR A 48 8.47 -21.66 15.05
CA TYR A 48 7.33 -21.58 15.96
C TYR A 48 6.54 -22.88 16.04
N LEU A 49 6.38 -23.58 14.91
CA LEU A 49 5.66 -24.86 14.85
C LEU A 49 6.54 -26.08 15.13
N GLY A 50 7.84 -25.88 15.37
CA GLY A 50 8.81 -26.95 15.60
C GLY A 50 9.03 -27.84 14.37
N ILE A 51 8.96 -27.28 13.16
CA ILE A 51 9.08 -27.99 11.90
C ILE A 51 10.44 -27.69 11.26
N GLU A 52 11.23 -28.73 11.04
CA GLU A 52 12.43 -28.59 10.23
C GLU A 52 12.07 -28.42 8.75
N PRO A 53 12.63 -27.42 8.03
CA PRO A 53 12.33 -27.21 6.61
C PRO A 53 12.46 -28.45 5.71
N ALA A 54 13.41 -29.33 6.03
CA ALA A 54 13.60 -30.60 5.30
C ALA A 54 12.46 -31.61 5.52
N LYS A 55 11.65 -31.45 6.57
CA LYS A 55 10.58 -32.37 6.97
C LYS A 55 9.18 -31.83 6.75
N VAL A 56 9.03 -30.73 6.03
CA VAL A 56 7.73 -30.07 5.79
C VAL A 56 6.73 -31.01 5.12
N ALA A 57 7.17 -31.83 4.15
CA ALA A 57 6.33 -32.79 3.46
C ALA A 57 5.75 -33.86 4.41
N ASP A 58 6.52 -34.29 5.40
CA ASP A 58 6.07 -35.26 6.40
C ASP A 58 5.18 -34.60 7.46
N ALA A 59 5.49 -33.36 7.84
CA ALA A 59 4.65 -32.56 8.73
C ALA A 59 3.26 -32.30 8.11
N LYS A 60 3.20 -32.01 6.81
CA LYS A 60 1.94 -31.84 6.07
C LYS A 60 1.06 -33.09 6.09
N LYS A 61 1.67 -34.27 6.01
CA LYS A 61 0.92 -35.54 6.10
C LYS A 61 0.38 -35.83 7.51
N LYS A 62 1.07 -35.34 8.53
CA LYS A 62 0.72 -35.58 9.95
C LYS A 62 -0.23 -34.54 10.52
N LYS A 63 -0.16 -33.30 10.04
CA LYS A 63 -0.96 -32.16 10.50
C LYS A 63 -1.89 -31.67 9.37
N GLU A 64 -3.18 -31.98 9.49
CA GLU A 64 -4.20 -31.62 8.52
C GLU A 64 -4.37 -30.07 8.39
N ASN A 65 -4.12 -29.33 9.47
CA ASN A 65 -4.30 -27.88 9.55
C ASN A 65 -2.98 -27.07 9.43
N LEU A 66 -1.89 -27.67 8.97
CA LEU A 66 -0.58 -27.01 8.91
C LEU A 66 -0.62 -25.70 8.10
N ASP A 67 -1.30 -25.70 6.97
CA ASP A 67 -1.46 -24.51 6.12
C ASP A 67 -2.14 -23.36 6.86
N ILE A 68 -3.14 -23.66 7.67
CA ILE A 68 -3.88 -22.67 8.47
C ILE A 68 -3.00 -22.13 9.59
N GLU A 69 -2.29 -23.00 10.32
CA GLU A 69 -1.41 -22.59 11.42
C GLU A 69 -0.29 -21.66 10.95
N ILE A 70 0.33 -21.94 9.80
CA ILE A 70 1.37 -21.09 9.21
C ILE A 70 0.78 -19.75 8.77
N ARG A 71 -0.34 -19.76 8.06
CA ARG A 71 -1.02 -18.55 7.63
C ARG A 71 -1.36 -17.66 8.82
N ASP A 72 -1.94 -18.24 9.85
CA ASP A 72 -2.40 -17.52 11.04
C ASP A 72 -1.20 -16.94 11.82
N PHE A 73 -0.10 -17.66 11.91
CA PHE A 73 1.15 -17.14 12.46
C PHE A 73 1.64 -15.92 11.67
N MET A 74 1.69 -16.01 10.33
CA MET A 74 2.16 -14.93 9.48
C MET A 74 1.23 -13.72 9.56
N CYS A 75 -0.08 -13.92 9.50
CA CYS A 75 -1.06 -12.83 9.62
C CYS A 75 -1.00 -12.16 11.02
N LYS A 76 -0.80 -12.94 12.09
CA LYS A 76 -0.70 -12.42 13.45
C LYS A 76 0.52 -11.53 13.65
N ASN A 77 1.65 -11.88 13.07
CA ASN A 77 2.93 -11.20 13.30
C ASN A 77 3.23 -10.08 12.31
N PHE A 78 2.65 -10.12 11.10
CA PHE A 78 2.95 -9.18 10.04
C PHE A 78 1.72 -8.39 9.62
N TYR A 79 1.73 -7.09 9.91
CA TYR A 79 0.63 -6.18 9.59
C TYR A 79 0.31 -6.13 8.09
N ASP A 80 1.32 -6.07 7.25
CA ASP A 80 1.12 -5.95 5.80
C ASP A 80 0.59 -7.24 5.15
N ILE A 81 0.92 -8.43 5.68
CA ILE A 81 0.27 -9.69 5.27
C ILE A 81 -1.19 -9.68 5.68
N ARG A 82 -1.49 -9.29 6.92
CA ARG A 82 -2.85 -9.21 7.46
C ARG A 82 -3.71 -8.20 6.69
N THR A 83 -3.11 -7.12 6.21
CA THR A 83 -3.78 -6.03 5.50
C THR A 83 -3.93 -6.31 4.01
N PHE A 84 -2.81 -6.52 3.31
CA PHE A 84 -2.76 -6.59 1.84
C PHE A 84 -2.68 -8.01 1.30
N GLY A 85 -2.39 -8.98 2.16
CA GLY A 85 -2.00 -10.32 1.74
C GLY A 85 -0.57 -10.36 1.19
N ALA A 86 -0.11 -11.54 0.87
CA ALA A 86 1.21 -11.76 0.30
C ALA A 86 1.30 -13.07 -0.49
N VAL A 87 2.29 -13.14 -1.37
CA VAL A 87 2.79 -14.37 -1.95
C VAL A 87 4.11 -14.72 -1.25
N MET A 88 4.06 -15.72 -0.39
CA MET A 88 5.19 -16.18 0.42
C MET A 88 5.87 -17.34 -0.32
N THR A 89 6.88 -17.02 -1.10
CA THR A 89 7.49 -17.95 -2.06
C THR A 89 8.14 -19.17 -1.45
N THR A 90 8.61 -19.12 -0.20
CA THR A 90 9.14 -20.28 0.53
C THR A 90 8.07 -21.35 0.68
N PHE A 91 6.91 -20.98 1.19
CA PHE A 91 5.80 -21.91 1.38
C PHE A 91 5.22 -22.42 0.05
N VAL A 92 5.21 -21.59 -1.00
CA VAL A 92 4.84 -22.03 -2.36
C VAL A 92 5.80 -23.10 -2.86
N LYS A 93 7.11 -22.94 -2.68
CA LYS A 93 8.12 -23.94 -3.05
C LYS A 93 7.94 -25.25 -2.28
N ASP A 94 7.56 -25.18 -1.02
CA ASP A 94 7.26 -26.33 -0.15
C ASP A 94 5.87 -26.94 -0.44
N LYS A 95 5.18 -26.46 -1.49
CA LYS A 95 3.84 -26.91 -1.92
C LYS A 95 2.78 -26.75 -0.84
N LEU A 96 2.88 -25.71 -0.03
CA LEU A 96 1.88 -25.33 0.95
C LEU A 96 0.90 -24.30 0.34
N ASN A 97 -0.40 -24.48 0.62
CA ASN A 97 -1.45 -23.60 0.11
C ASN A 97 -1.43 -22.23 0.79
N CYS A 98 -0.91 -22.14 2.02
CA CYS A 98 -0.74 -20.89 2.77
C CYS A 98 0.27 -19.93 2.13
N GLY A 99 1.04 -20.35 1.13
CA GLY A 99 1.96 -19.48 0.40
C GLY A 99 1.28 -18.32 -0.36
N GLN A 100 -0.04 -18.36 -0.52
CA GLN A 100 -0.82 -17.28 -1.11
C GLN A 100 -1.92 -16.84 -0.14
N VAL A 101 -1.76 -15.65 0.44
CA VAL A 101 -2.77 -15.03 1.32
C VAL A 101 -3.40 -13.85 0.60
N ARG A 102 -4.72 -13.89 0.46
CA ARG A 102 -5.50 -12.76 -0.06
C ARG A 102 -5.90 -11.85 1.10
N GLY A 103 -5.38 -10.63 1.10
CA GLY A 103 -5.72 -9.64 2.12
C GLY A 103 -7.04 -8.92 1.86
N PRO A 104 -7.66 -8.37 2.92
CA PRO A 104 -8.92 -7.64 2.84
C PRO A 104 -8.80 -6.30 2.12
N VAL A 105 -7.62 -5.66 2.13
CA VAL A 105 -7.40 -4.33 1.55
C VAL A 105 -6.78 -4.43 0.18
N GLN A 106 -7.45 -3.85 -0.81
CA GLN A 106 -6.95 -3.73 -2.17
C GLN A 106 -7.00 -2.26 -2.59
N LEU A 107 -5.87 -1.76 -3.11
CA LEU A 107 -5.73 -0.39 -3.62
C LEU A 107 -5.52 -0.43 -5.12
N SER A 108 -6.32 0.35 -5.85
CA SER A 108 -6.16 0.55 -7.28
C SER A 108 -5.02 1.53 -7.58
N PHE A 109 -4.59 1.58 -8.84
CA PHE A 109 -3.67 2.61 -9.29
C PHE A 109 -4.35 3.99 -9.25
N ALA A 110 -3.64 4.98 -8.71
CA ALA A 110 -4.12 6.34 -8.77
C ALA A 110 -4.07 6.89 -10.20
N LYS A 111 -5.06 7.71 -10.51
CA LYS A 111 -5.17 8.42 -11.78
C LYS A 111 -5.19 9.92 -11.52
N SER A 112 -4.50 10.69 -12.35
CA SER A 112 -4.61 12.14 -12.30
C SER A 112 -6.01 12.59 -12.75
N VAL A 113 -6.56 13.58 -12.07
CA VAL A 113 -7.86 14.16 -12.40
C VAL A 113 -7.82 14.84 -13.78
N ASP A 114 -6.75 15.61 -14.00
CA ASP A 114 -6.46 16.22 -15.30
C ASP A 114 -5.30 15.52 -16.03
N PRO A 115 -5.18 15.66 -17.36
CA PRO A 115 -3.98 15.24 -18.07
C PRO A 115 -2.73 15.91 -17.50
N ILE A 116 -1.65 15.14 -17.37
CA ILE A 116 -0.37 15.63 -16.87
C ILE A 116 0.68 15.64 -17.96
N MET A 117 1.58 16.63 -17.92
CA MET A 117 2.75 16.71 -18.78
C MET A 117 4.02 16.62 -17.90
N PRO A 118 4.69 15.46 -17.85
CA PRO A 118 5.95 15.34 -17.12
C PRO A 118 7.02 16.25 -17.74
N GLN A 119 7.78 16.93 -16.90
CA GLN A 119 8.92 17.75 -17.31
C GLN A 119 10.22 16.99 -16.99
N GLU A 120 11.14 16.99 -17.96
CA GLU A 120 12.48 16.48 -17.77
C GLU A 120 13.37 17.59 -17.21
N VAL A 121 14.02 17.33 -16.10
CA VAL A 121 15.02 18.24 -15.49
C VAL A 121 16.35 17.54 -15.37
N THR A 122 17.43 18.26 -15.73
CA THR A 122 18.77 17.78 -15.56
C THR A 122 19.22 18.07 -14.13
N ILE A 123 19.76 17.08 -13.45
CA ILE A 123 20.39 17.21 -12.14
C ILE A 123 21.88 16.96 -12.28
N THR A 124 22.70 17.78 -11.63
CA THR A 124 24.14 17.67 -11.66
C THR A 124 24.65 17.30 -10.29
N ARG A 125 25.48 16.26 -10.23
CA ARG A 125 26.24 15.90 -9.03
C ARG A 125 27.66 16.40 -9.19
N VAL A 126 28.13 17.21 -8.26
CA VAL A 126 29.48 17.77 -8.26
C VAL A 126 30.52 16.70 -7.86
N ALA A 127 30.14 15.75 -7.02
CA ALA A 127 31.02 14.66 -6.59
C ALA A 127 31.08 13.53 -7.62
N ILE A 128 32.28 13.03 -7.87
CA ILE A 128 32.55 11.95 -8.80
C ILE A 128 32.79 10.66 -8.04
N THR A 129 32.44 9.50 -8.63
CA THR A 129 32.40 8.22 -7.92
C THR A 129 33.77 7.57 -7.77
N THR A 130 34.67 7.76 -8.75
CA THR A 130 36.00 7.14 -8.75
C THR A 130 37.08 8.14 -9.16
N GLU A 131 38.33 7.93 -8.70
CA GLU A 131 39.49 8.77 -9.06
C GLU A 131 39.72 8.74 -10.60
N ALA A 132 39.55 7.63 -11.24
CA ALA A 132 39.70 7.48 -12.69
C ALA A 132 38.64 8.27 -13.50
N ASP A 133 37.45 8.48 -12.94
CA ASP A 133 36.42 9.32 -13.55
C ASP A 133 36.66 10.80 -13.27
N ALA A 134 37.33 11.13 -12.15
CA ALA A 134 37.69 12.50 -11.78
C ALA A 134 38.67 13.14 -12.77
N GLU A 135 39.54 12.33 -13.38
CA GLU A 135 40.48 12.80 -14.40
C GLU A 135 39.79 13.13 -15.74
N LYS A 136 38.60 12.58 -15.97
CA LYS A 136 37.89 12.67 -17.27
C LYS A 136 36.67 13.57 -17.24
N LYS A 137 36.04 13.73 -16.09
CA LYS A 137 34.76 14.45 -15.92
C LYS A 137 34.76 15.29 -14.67
N GLY A 138 34.38 16.56 -14.76
CA GLY A 138 34.25 17.46 -13.60
C GLY A 138 32.94 17.28 -12.83
N THR A 139 31.94 16.68 -13.44
CA THR A 139 30.57 16.51 -12.87
C THR A 139 29.86 15.30 -13.47
N GLU A 140 28.93 14.74 -12.75
CA GLU A 140 28.01 13.71 -13.25
C GLU A 140 26.61 14.30 -13.42
N MET A 141 26.03 14.12 -14.59
CA MET A 141 24.68 14.60 -14.91
C MET A 141 23.70 13.43 -14.96
N GLY A 142 22.55 13.62 -14.35
CA GLY A 142 21.41 12.72 -14.42
C GLY A 142 20.16 13.43 -14.89
N ARG A 143 19.19 12.68 -15.38
CA ARG A 143 17.88 13.20 -15.77
C ARG A 143 16.82 12.74 -14.79
N LYS A 144 15.90 13.60 -14.48
CA LYS A 144 14.76 13.33 -13.60
C LYS A 144 13.49 13.88 -14.22
N TYR A 145 12.44 13.08 -14.16
CA TYR A 145 11.11 13.54 -14.57
C TYR A 145 10.34 14.01 -13.36
N ILE A 146 9.71 15.15 -13.46
CA ILE A 146 8.87 15.74 -12.42
C ILE A 146 7.48 16.06 -13.00
N VAL A 147 6.47 16.05 -12.16
CA VAL A 147 5.15 16.58 -12.42
C VAL A 147 5.02 17.84 -11.58
N PRO A 148 4.90 19.04 -12.20
CA PRO A 148 4.86 20.32 -11.46
C PRO A 148 3.72 20.40 -10.45
N TYR A 149 2.54 19.94 -10.86
CA TYR A 149 1.37 19.77 -10.01
C TYR A 149 0.41 18.74 -10.64
N ALA A 150 -0.24 17.93 -9.81
CA ALA A 150 -1.39 17.12 -10.20
C ALA A 150 -2.21 16.72 -8.97
N LEU A 151 -3.52 16.69 -9.13
CA LEU A 151 -4.42 16.00 -8.20
C LEU A 151 -4.63 14.57 -8.69
N TYR A 152 -4.38 13.59 -7.81
CA TYR A 152 -4.60 12.18 -8.09
C TYR A 152 -5.78 11.66 -7.28
N ARG A 153 -6.56 10.82 -7.91
CA ARG A 153 -7.60 10.02 -7.27
C ARG A 153 -7.17 8.56 -7.25
N ALA A 154 -7.17 7.95 -6.07
CA ALA A 154 -6.98 6.52 -5.87
C ALA A 154 -8.25 5.91 -5.27
N GLU A 155 -8.56 4.69 -5.64
CA GLU A 155 -9.71 3.95 -5.13
C GLU A 155 -9.22 2.69 -4.45
N GLY A 156 -9.94 2.25 -3.42
CA GLY A 156 -9.60 1.06 -2.67
C GLY A 156 -10.83 0.36 -2.13
N TYR A 157 -10.61 -0.87 -1.68
CA TYR A 157 -11.64 -1.75 -1.17
C TYR A 157 -11.17 -2.39 0.12
N VAL A 158 -12.08 -2.50 1.09
CA VAL A 158 -11.86 -3.24 2.33
C VAL A 158 -12.96 -4.30 2.44
N SER A 159 -12.57 -5.57 2.47
CA SER A 159 -13.48 -6.71 2.58
C SER A 159 -13.56 -7.21 4.01
N ALA A 160 -14.67 -6.94 4.70
CA ALA A 160 -14.93 -7.46 6.03
C ALA A 160 -14.95 -8.99 6.07
N ASN A 161 -15.45 -9.62 5.01
CA ASN A 161 -15.47 -11.07 4.88
C ASN A 161 -14.06 -11.68 4.87
N LEU A 162 -13.13 -11.13 4.06
CA LEU A 162 -11.75 -11.58 4.03
C LEU A 162 -11.01 -11.27 5.35
N ALA A 163 -11.29 -10.12 5.96
CA ALA A 163 -10.74 -9.76 7.26
C ALA A 163 -11.06 -10.81 8.32
N ARG A 164 -12.34 -11.15 8.47
CA ARG A 164 -12.78 -12.14 9.47
C ARG A 164 -12.35 -13.57 9.16
N LYS A 165 -12.51 -14.01 7.91
CA LYS A 165 -12.34 -15.43 7.55
C LYS A 165 -10.92 -15.82 7.21
N THR A 166 -10.06 -14.86 6.84
CA THR A 166 -8.76 -15.17 6.29
C THR A 166 -7.61 -14.62 7.11
N THR A 167 -7.58 -13.30 7.39
CA THR A 167 -6.37 -12.66 7.91
C THR A 167 -6.46 -12.22 9.37
N GLY A 168 -7.64 -12.04 9.91
CA GLY A 168 -7.83 -11.47 11.24
C GLY A 168 -7.58 -9.95 11.31
N PHE A 169 -7.69 -9.24 10.18
CA PHE A 169 -7.59 -7.79 10.13
C PHE A 169 -8.71 -7.15 10.95
N SER A 170 -8.33 -6.36 11.96
CA SER A 170 -9.24 -5.80 12.98
C SER A 170 -9.66 -4.36 12.67
N GLU A 171 -10.59 -3.83 13.48
CA GLU A 171 -10.94 -2.41 13.45
C GLU A 171 -9.76 -1.51 13.82
N GLU A 172 -8.91 -1.93 14.77
CA GLU A 172 -7.69 -1.21 15.14
C GLU A 172 -6.70 -1.17 13.97
N ASP A 173 -6.57 -2.26 13.23
CA ASP A 173 -5.77 -2.32 12.01
C ASP A 173 -6.33 -1.38 10.93
N LEU A 174 -7.66 -1.26 10.85
CA LEU A 174 -8.33 -0.36 9.92
C LEU A 174 -8.09 1.11 10.28
N GLU A 175 -8.20 1.47 11.55
CA GLU A 175 -7.87 2.82 12.02
C GLU A 175 -6.41 3.18 11.73
N LEU A 176 -5.50 2.24 11.96
CA LEU A 176 -4.08 2.41 11.63
C LEU A 176 -3.88 2.59 10.12
N LEU A 177 -4.65 1.87 9.29
CA LEU A 177 -4.62 2.05 7.83
C LEU A 177 -5.05 3.46 7.43
N TRP A 178 -6.13 4.00 8.04
CA TRP A 178 -6.59 5.37 7.78
C TRP A 178 -5.53 6.40 8.18
N GLN A 179 -4.94 6.24 9.36
CA GLN A 179 -3.82 7.09 9.82
C GLN A 179 -2.64 7.01 8.86
N ALA A 180 -2.28 5.80 8.40
CA ALA A 180 -1.18 5.61 7.46
C ALA A 180 -1.46 6.29 6.11
N ILE A 181 -2.66 6.16 5.56
CA ILE A 181 -3.04 6.79 4.29
C ILE A 181 -2.97 8.31 4.39
N MET A 182 -3.42 8.89 5.51
CA MET A 182 -3.40 10.34 5.70
C MET A 182 -1.99 10.90 5.90
N ASN A 183 -1.10 10.15 6.55
CA ASN A 183 0.21 10.66 7.00
C ASN A 183 1.43 10.02 6.31
N MET A 184 1.26 9.04 5.41
CA MET A 184 2.37 8.28 4.83
C MET A 184 3.40 9.13 4.07
N PHE A 185 2.99 10.28 3.53
CA PHE A 185 3.88 11.17 2.81
C PHE A 185 4.74 12.03 3.73
N GLU A 186 4.33 12.24 4.98
CA GLU A 186 5.08 13.03 5.96
C GLU A 186 6.35 12.33 6.44
N VAL A 187 6.41 11.00 6.35
CA VAL A 187 7.57 10.19 6.75
C VAL A 187 8.43 9.71 5.57
N ASP A 188 8.05 10.02 4.34
CA ASP A 188 8.77 9.57 3.11
C ASP A 188 8.93 10.72 2.11
N HIS A 189 9.60 11.79 2.53
CA HIS A 189 9.93 12.90 1.65
C HIS A 189 11.07 12.54 0.70
N ALA A 190 10.96 13.00 -0.54
CA ALA A 190 12.03 12.92 -1.53
C ALA A 190 11.94 14.12 -2.48
N ALA A 191 13.04 14.47 -3.14
CA ALA A 191 13.07 15.60 -4.07
C ALA A 191 11.94 15.59 -5.11
N ALA A 192 11.53 14.41 -5.59
CA ALA A 192 10.40 14.24 -6.51
C ALA A 192 9.03 14.14 -5.81
N ARG A 193 8.99 14.01 -4.50
CA ARG A 193 7.79 13.84 -3.68
C ARG A 193 7.77 14.77 -2.46
N GLY A 194 8.54 15.85 -2.51
CA GLY A 194 8.72 16.75 -1.38
C GLY A 194 7.46 17.47 -0.91
N LYS A 195 6.47 17.61 -1.81
CA LYS A 195 5.19 18.27 -1.53
C LYS A 195 3.98 17.37 -1.76
N MET A 196 4.17 16.05 -1.86
CA MET A 196 3.03 15.14 -1.90
C MET A 196 2.36 15.08 -0.53
N ALA A 197 1.02 15.10 -0.55
CA ALA A 197 0.20 14.95 0.64
C ALA A 197 -1.12 14.28 0.28
N THR A 198 -1.67 13.49 1.18
CA THR A 198 -3.07 13.08 1.10
C THR A 198 -3.91 14.29 1.45
N ARG A 199 -4.85 14.65 0.58
CA ARG A 199 -5.68 15.83 0.76
C ARG A 199 -7.01 15.52 1.42
N GLU A 200 -7.53 14.34 1.13
CA GLU A 200 -8.81 13.88 1.63
C GLU A 200 -8.92 12.36 1.50
N LEU A 201 -9.56 11.73 2.46
CA LEU A 201 -9.95 10.33 2.45
C LEU A 201 -11.46 10.25 2.57
N ILE A 202 -12.12 9.65 1.57
CA ILE A 202 -13.56 9.45 1.55
C ILE A 202 -13.82 7.97 1.72
N VAL A 203 -14.56 7.60 2.76
CA VAL A 203 -14.86 6.21 3.12
C VAL A 203 -16.37 5.98 3.01
N PHE A 204 -16.77 4.99 2.22
CA PHE A 204 -18.13 4.47 2.19
C PHE A 204 -18.22 3.24 3.07
N LYS A 205 -18.82 3.40 4.24
CA LYS A 205 -19.03 2.33 5.20
C LYS A 205 -20.39 1.67 4.96
N HIS A 206 -20.38 0.35 4.84
CA HIS A 206 -21.58 -0.46 4.62
C HIS A 206 -22.03 -1.12 5.93
N ASP A 207 -23.35 -1.24 6.12
CA ASP A 207 -23.91 -2.01 7.23
C ASP A 207 -23.73 -3.53 7.03
N SER A 208 -23.72 -3.96 5.77
CA SER A 208 -23.57 -5.36 5.38
C SER A 208 -22.12 -5.72 5.12
N GLU A 209 -21.68 -6.87 5.61
CA GLU A 209 -20.36 -7.44 5.35
C GLU A 209 -20.05 -7.64 3.85
N LEU A 210 -21.07 -7.93 3.05
CA LEU A 210 -20.94 -8.10 1.60
C LEU A 210 -21.19 -6.81 0.81
N GLY A 211 -21.50 -5.71 1.52
CA GLY A 211 -21.83 -4.43 0.93
C GLY A 211 -23.32 -4.24 0.62
N ASN A 212 -23.78 -2.99 0.66
CA ASN A 212 -25.16 -2.59 0.39
C ASN A 212 -25.37 -2.08 -1.03
N ALA A 213 -24.26 -1.79 -1.75
CA ALA A 213 -24.30 -1.30 -3.13
C ALA A 213 -23.01 -1.67 -3.87
N PRO A 214 -23.04 -1.75 -5.21
CA PRO A 214 -21.84 -1.90 -6.02
C PRO A 214 -20.90 -0.71 -5.86
N ALA A 215 -19.60 -0.98 -5.69
CA ALA A 215 -18.58 0.03 -5.41
C ALA A 215 -18.52 1.13 -6.50
N TYR A 216 -18.67 0.77 -7.77
CA TYR A 216 -18.63 1.75 -8.87
C TYR A 216 -19.67 2.86 -8.72
N LYS A 217 -20.89 2.52 -8.23
CA LYS A 217 -21.96 3.50 -7.99
C LYS A 217 -21.58 4.49 -6.91
N LEU A 218 -20.89 4.04 -5.87
CA LEU A 218 -20.42 4.91 -4.78
C LEU A 218 -19.25 5.79 -5.26
N PHE A 219 -18.34 5.23 -6.02
CA PHE A 219 -17.23 6.00 -6.61
C PHE A 219 -17.73 7.08 -7.59
N ASP A 220 -18.81 6.82 -8.32
CA ASP A 220 -19.42 7.78 -9.23
C ASP A 220 -20.07 8.99 -8.51
N LEU A 221 -20.40 8.84 -7.21
CA LEU A 221 -20.90 9.95 -6.38
C LEU A 221 -19.81 10.97 -6.01
N VAL A 222 -18.55 10.58 -6.09
CA VAL A 222 -17.41 11.45 -5.80
C VAL A 222 -17.01 12.18 -7.07
N LYS A 223 -17.10 13.51 -7.05
CA LYS A 223 -16.68 14.38 -8.15
C LYS A 223 -15.44 15.16 -7.72
N ALA A 224 -14.45 15.21 -8.60
CA ALA A 224 -13.27 16.06 -8.45
C ALA A 224 -13.10 16.83 -9.76
N GLU A 225 -13.46 18.08 -9.74
CA GLU A 225 -13.55 18.91 -10.94
C GLU A 225 -12.73 20.19 -10.74
N ARG A 226 -12.08 20.62 -11.80
CA ARG A 226 -11.38 21.90 -11.83
C ARG A 226 -12.38 23.03 -11.68
N ARG A 227 -12.05 24.05 -10.88
CA ARG A 227 -12.89 25.23 -10.72
C ARG A 227 -12.95 26.01 -12.01
N GLU A 228 -14.07 26.66 -12.22
CA GLU A 228 -14.28 27.57 -13.38
C GLU A 228 -13.22 28.68 -13.38
N GLY A 229 -12.68 28.98 -14.55
CA GLY A 229 -11.64 30.01 -14.72
C GLY A 229 -10.22 29.57 -14.36
N VAL A 230 -10.01 28.32 -13.94
CA VAL A 230 -8.68 27.77 -13.67
C VAL A 230 -8.19 26.97 -14.88
N ASP A 231 -7.29 27.54 -15.67
CA ASP A 231 -6.70 26.85 -16.83
C ASP A 231 -5.62 25.84 -16.43
N THR A 232 -4.77 26.23 -15.49
CA THR A 232 -3.63 25.41 -15.04
C THR A 232 -3.63 25.30 -13.51
N PRO A 233 -4.13 24.20 -12.93
CA PRO A 233 -4.17 24.02 -11.49
C PRO A 233 -2.75 23.97 -10.89
N ARG A 234 -2.59 24.58 -9.71
CA ARG A 234 -1.34 24.62 -8.93
C ARG A 234 -1.53 24.31 -7.46
N ALA A 235 -2.77 24.19 -7.01
CA ALA A 235 -3.15 23.94 -5.64
C ALA A 235 -4.40 23.04 -5.56
N TYR A 236 -4.61 22.41 -4.40
CA TYR A 236 -5.83 21.65 -4.16
C TYR A 236 -7.09 22.54 -4.20
N SER A 237 -6.96 23.79 -3.75
CA SER A 237 -8.02 24.81 -3.82
C SER A 237 -8.50 25.13 -5.22
N ASP A 238 -7.76 24.77 -6.26
CA ASP A 238 -8.15 24.94 -7.66
C ASP A 238 -9.16 23.90 -8.14
N TYR A 239 -9.46 22.94 -7.28
CA TYR A 239 -10.45 21.89 -7.51
C TYR A 239 -11.65 22.05 -6.58
N ASN A 240 -12.79 21.53 -7.04
CA ASN A 240 -13.96 21.29 -6.23
C ASN A 240 -14.13 19.79 -6.08
N VAL A 241 -13.98 19.30 -4.82
CA VAL A 241 -14.21 17.89 -4.50
C VAL A 241 -15.51 17.78 -3.72
N SER A 242 -16.47 17.07 -4.27
CA SER A 242 -17.80 16.91 -3.71
C SER A 242 -18.26 15.45 -3.71
N VAL A 243 -19.18 15.13 -2.84
CA VAL A 243 -19.87 13.84 -2.77
C VAL A 243 -21.37 14.12 -2.87
N GLU A 244 -22.04 13.41 -3.76
CA GLU A 244 -23.49 13.48 -3.92
C GLU A 244 -24.20 12.65 -2.83
N GLU A 245 -24.17 13.14 -1.59
CA GLU A 245 -24.65 12.41 -0.42
C GLU A 245 -26.15 12.09 -0.48
N ALA A 246 -26.95 12.92 -1.15
CA ALA A 246 -28.37 12.67 -1.34
C ALA A 246 -28.67 11.41 -2.17
N ALA A 247 -27.73 10.92 -2.93
CA ALA A 247 -27.82 9.72 -3.75
C ALA A 247 -27.23 8.45 -3.08
N LEU A 248 -26.81 8.55 -1.82
CA LEU A 248 -26.30 7.40 -1.06
C LEU A 248 -27.37 6.33 -0.91
N PRO A 249 -27.05 5.05 -1.22
CA PRO A 249 -27.94 3.93 -0.97
C PRO A 249 -28.20 3.72 0.52
N SER A 250 -29.35 3.14 0.84
CA SER A 250 -29.66 2.72 2.22
C SER A 250 -28.60 1.75 2.74
N GLY A 251 -28.17 1.94 4.00
CA GLY A 251 -27.14 1.13 4.65
C GLY A 251 -25.72 1.49 4.25
N VAL A 252 -25.51 2.66 3.60
CA VAL A 252 -24.20 3.20 3.30
C VAL A 252 -24.03 4.57 3.95
N GLU A 253 -22.98 4.74 4.72
CA GLU A 253 -22.55 5.98 5.34
C GLU A 253 -21.31 6.54 4.61
N CYS A 254 -21.28 7.86 4.37
CA CYS A 254 -20.10 8.53 3.83
C CYS A 254 -19.35 9.23 4.97
N ILE A 255 -18.09 8.88 5.15
CA ILE A 255 -17.18 9.47 6.14
C ILE A 255 -16.07 10.20 5.37
N ARG A 256 -15.84 11.48 5.70
CA ARG A 256 -14.76 12.29 5.13
C ARG A 256 -13.74 12.60 6.21
N ILE A 257 -12.47 12.33 5.92
CA ILE A 257 -11.31 12.49 6.81
C ILE A 257 -10.30 13.44 6.17
#